data_4f591ca4ae3c990aee087239becd8387
#
_entry.id   4f591ca4ae3c990aee087239becd8387
#
_cell.length_a   1.000
_cell.length_b   1.000
_cell.length_c   1.000
_cell.angle_alpha   90.00
_cell.angle_beta   90.00
_cell.angle_gamma   90.00
#
_symmetry.space_group_name_H-M   'P 1'
#
loop_
_entity.id
_entity.type
_entity.pdbx_description
1 polymer ?
#
loop_
_entity_poly.entity_id
_entity_poly.type
_entity_poly.pdbx_seq_one_letter_code
_entity_poly.pdbx_strand_id
1 'polypeptide(L)'
;MKKIAIFADVQNIYYTTRQAYGRQFNYRKLWQRLSTEGEIVSAIAYATHRSDDKQLKFQDALKHIGFSVKLKPYIQRSDGSAKGDWDVGIAIDVLDKAKDVDTVVLLSGDGDFDLLLEKVKNDYAVSAEVYGVPALTASSLIDAASIYH
;
A
#
# COMPACT_ATOMS: atom_id res chain seq x y z
N MET A 1 -0.61 -23.15 3.48
CA MET A 1 -0.97 -21.84 4.00
C MET A 1 -0.85 -20.80 2.89
N LYS A 2 -1.82 -19.93 2.75
CA LYS A 2 -1.76 -18.86 1.74
C LYS A 2 -0.59 -17.93 2.00
N LYS A 3 0.10 -17.56 0.94
CA LYS A 3 1.19 -16.58 0.99
C LYS A 3 0.64 -15.20 0.62
N ILE A 4 0.91 -14.22 1.48
CA ILE A 4 0.38 -12.86 1.37
C ILE A 4 1.52 -11.87 1.22
N ALA A 5 1.40 -10.95 0.26
CA ALA A 5 2.29 -9.80 0.12
C ALA A 5 1.49 -8.51 0.31
N ILE A 6 2.00 -7.61 1.15
CA ILE A 6 1.35 -6.34 1.47
C ILE A 6 2.16 -5.18 0.89
N PHE A 7 1.46 -4.26 0.23
CA PHE A 7 2.06 -3.05 -0.36
C PHE A 7 1.29 -1.84 0.14
N ALA A 8 1.92 -1.01 0.96
CA ALA A 8 1.28 0.12 1.60
C ALA A 8 1.76 1.44 1.00
N ASP A 9 0.87 2.12 0.28
CA ASP A 9 1.06 3.49 -0.16
C ASP A 9 0.79 4.42 1.03
N VAL A 10 1.83 4.62 1.85
CA VAL A 10 1.70 5.27 3.16
C VAL A 10 1.17 6.70 3.02
N GLN A 11 1.65 7.43 2.02
CA GLN A 11 1.22 8.82 1.83
C GLN A 11 -0.28 8.90 1.50
N ASN A 12 -0.75 8.07 0.58
CA ASN A 12 -2.17 8.03 0.22
C ASN A 12 -3.03 7.65 1.43
N ILE A 13 -2.66 6.59 2.15
CA ILE A 13 -3.41 6.12 3.32
C ILE A 13 -3.40 7.17 4.44
N TYR A 14 -2.27 7.83 4.66
CA TYR A 14 -2.16 8.89 5.66
C TYR A 14 -3.15 10.03 5.38
N TYR A 15 -3.14 10.55 4.15
CA TYR A 15 -4.01 11.67 3.79
C TYR A 15 -5.48 11.28 3.77
N THR A 16 -5.83 10.12 3.21
CA THR A 16 -7.23 9.70 3.08
C THR A 16 -7.87 9.38 4.43
N THR A 17 -7.16 8.68 5.31
CA THR A 17 -7.70 8.35 6.64
C THR A 17 -7.80 9.59 7.51
N ARG A 18 -6.85 10.51 7.41
CA ARG A 18 -6.89 11.76 8.16
C ARG A 18 -8.02 12.67 7.69
N GLN A 19 -8.22 12.78 6.36
CA GLN A 19 -9.28 13.60 5.79
C GLN A 19 -10.66 13.07 6.15
N ALA A 20 -10.87 11.76 6.07
CA ALA A 20 -12.18 11.14 6.29
C ALA A 20 -12.52 10.95 7.75
N TYR A 21 -11.55 10.59 8.59
CA TYR A 21 -11.79 10.17 9.96
C TYR A 21 -11.02 10.96 11.02
N GLY A 22 -10.08 11.81 10.63
CA GLY A 22 -9.19 12.51 11.55
C GLY A 22 -8.28 11.58 12.37
N ARG A 23 -8.05 10.36 11.87
CA ARG A 23 -7.27 9.32 12.56
C ARG A 23 -6.21 8.73 11.66
N GLN A 24 -5.26 8.04 12.27
CA GLN A 24 -4.26 7.26 11.55
C GLN A 24 -4.76 5.85 11.31
N PHE A 25 -4.31 5.23 10.21
CA PHE A 25 -4.60 3.85 9.90
C PHE A 25 -3.85 2.92 10.87
N ASN A 26 -4.52 1.87 11.35
CA ASN A 26 -3.93 0.94 12.31
C ASN A 26 -3.28 -0.25 11.58
N TYR A 27 -2.00 -0.11 11.25
CA TYR A 27 -1.24 -1.14 10.53
C TYR A 27 -1.06 -2.43 11.34
N ARG A 28 -0.95 -2.31 12.67
CA ARG A 28 -0.82 -3.48 13.54
C ARG A 28 -2.05 -4.36 13.50
N LYS A 29 -3.23 -3.74 13.52
CA LYS A 29 -4.51 -4.47 13.42
C LYS A 29 -4.65 -5.17 12.07
N LEU A 30 -4.26 -4.50 11.00
CA LEU A 30 -4.25 -5.11 9.66
C LEU A 30 -3.33 -6.33 9.64
N TRP A 31 -2.14 -6.21 10.18
CA TRP A 31 -1.18 -7.30 10.23
C TRP A 31 -1.74 -8.51 10.99
N GLN A 32 -2.34 -8.25 12.15
CA GLN A 32 -2.96 -9.30 12.95
C GLN A 32 -4.08 -10.02 12.19
N ARG A 33 -4.92 -9.25 11.51
CA ARG A 33 -6.01 -9.82 10.71
C ARG A 33 -5.49 -10.69 9.57
N LEU A 34 -4.53 -10.18 8.81
CA LEU A 34 -3.98 -10.93 7.68
C LEU A 34 -3.21 -12.18 8.13
N SER A 35 -2.59 -12.12 9.29
CA SER A 35 -1.88 -13.27 9.86
C SER A 35 -2.81 -14.44 10.19
N THR A 36 -4.10 -14.19 10.42
CA THR A 36 -5.09 -15.25 10.60
C THR A 36 -5.51 -15.90 9.28
N GLU A 37 -5.32 -15.21 8.15
CA GLU A 37 -5.73 -15.69 6.83
C GLU A 37 -4.62 -16.42 6.09
N GLY A 38 -3.36 -16.15 6.44
CA GLY A 38 -2.23 -16.76 5.78
C GLY A 38 -0.90 -16.31 6.36
N GLU A 39 0.17 -16.62 5.63
CA GLU A 39 1.53 -16.23 5.98
C GLU A 39 1.93 -14.96 5.23
N ILE A 40 2.31 -13.91 5.96
CA ILE A 40 2.79 -12.67 5.36
C ILE A 40 4.26 -12.87 5.01
N VAL A 41 4.55 -13.13 3.72
CA VAL A 41 5.91 -13.41 3.25
C VAL A 41 6.64 -12.15 2.80
N SER A 42 5.90 -11.08 2.51
CA SER A 42 6.48 -9.79 2.13
C SER A 42 5.54 -8.67 2.54
N ALA A 43 6.08 -7.60 3.09
CA ALA A 43 5.30 -6.42 3.45
C ALA A 43 6.20 -5.20 3.26
N ILE A 44 5.81 -4.31 2.35
CA ILE A 44 6.58 -3.12 2.01
C ILE A 44 5.72 -1.89 2.23
N ALA A 45 6.26 -0.92 2.96
CA ALA A 45 5.65 0.38 3.15
C ALA A 45 6.47 1.43 2.40
N TYR A 46 5.79 2.22 1.57
CA TYR A 46 6.43 3.21 0.71
C TYR A 46 6.17 4.60 1.28
N ALA A 47 7.23 5.29 1.67
CA ALA A 47 7.14 6.58 2.31
C ALA A 47 8.10 7.57 1.67
N THR A 48 7.84 8.87 1.86
CA THR A 48 8.77 9.93 1.49
C THR A 48 9.67 10.25 2.66
N HIS A 49 10.94 10.49 2.35
CA HIS A 49 11.91 10.88 3.38
C HIS A 49 11.65 12.33 3.80
N ARG A 50 11.20 12.50 5.04
CA ARG A 50 11.12 13.79 5.73
C ARG A 50 11.87 13.66 7.03
N SER A 51 12.75 14.60 7.30
CA SER A 51 13.61 14.57 8.46
C SER A 51 12.93 15.17 9.70
N ASP A 52 11.74 14.67 10.07
CA ASP A 52 11.14 15.05 11.35
C ASP A 52 10.98 13.83 12.25
N ASP A 53 10.98 14.09 13.57
CA ASP A 53 10.97 13.03 14.57
C ASP A 53 9.70 12.17 14.53
N LYS A 54 8.56 12.77 14.16
CA LYS A 54 7.30 12.03 14.06
C LYS A 54 7.35 10.99 12.94
N GLN A 55 7.93 11.36 11.80
CA GLN A 55 8.08 10.44 10.67
C GLN A 55 9.03 9.31 11.00
N LEU A 56 10.13 9.60 11.70
CA LEU A 56 11.08 8.57 12.11
C LEU A 56 10.44 7.57 13.07
N LYS A 57 9.66 8.05 14.04
CA LYS A 57 8.93 7.19 14.97
C LYS A 57 7.89 6.32 14.27
N PHE A 58 7.19 6.89 13.30
CA PHE A 58 6.20 6.16 12.51
C PHE A 58 6.88 5.05 11.69
N GLN A 59 7.98 5.36 11.03
CA GLN A 59 8.74 4.37 10.27
C GLN A 59 9.28 3.25 11.15
N ASP A 60 9.78 3.58 12.32
CA ASP A 60 10.24 2.58 13.29
C ASP A 60 9.09 1.69 13.75
N ALA A 61 7.92 2.26 14.01
CA ALA A 61 6.74 1.48 14.37
C ALA A 61 6.35 0.49 13.27
N LEU A 62 6.41 0.89 11.99
CA LEU A 62 6.15 -0.01 10.87
C LEU A 62 7.17 -1.15 10.82
N LYS A 63 8.44 -0.85 11.02
CA LYS A 63 9.49 -1.88 11.05
C LYS A 63 9.28 -2.88 12.18
N HIS A 64 8.85 -2.42 13.34
CA HIS A 64 8.55 -3.28 14.49
C HIS A 64 7.37 -4.23 14.22
N ILE A 65 6.41 -3.79 13.42
CA ILE A 65 5.29 -4.65 13.01
C ILE A 65 5.76 -5.74 12.06
N GLY A 66 6.71 -5.43 11.19
CA GLY A 66 7.27 -6.37 10.22
C GLY A 66 7.41 -5.81 8.81
N PHE A 67 7.08 -4.56 8.58
CA PHE A 67 7.22 -3.93 7.27
C PHE A 67 8.66 -3.58 6.96
N SER A 68 9.04 -3.77 5.69
CA SER A 68 10.22 -3.13 5.12
C SER A 68 9.80 -1.75 4.63
N VAL A 69 10.50 -0.71 5.06
CA VAL A 69 10.16 0.66 4.70
C VAL A 69 11.10 1.13 3.58
N LYS A 70 10.53 1.51 2.43
CA LYS A 70 11.27 2.12 1.33
C LYS A 70 11.04 3.62 1.37
N LEU A 71 12.11 4.38 1.29
CA LEU A 71 12.09 5.84 1.36
C LEU A 71 12.52 6.45 0.06
N LYS A 72 11.85 7.53 -0.33
CA LYS A 72 12.16 8.32 -1.50
C LYS A 72 12.27 9.79 -1.07
N PRO A 73 13.28 10.53 -1.57
CA PRO A 73 13.37 11.95 -1.23
C PRO A 73 12.14 12.70 -1.72
N TYR A 74 11.67 13.64 -0.90
CA TYR A 74 10.62 14.56 -1.33
C TYR A 74 11.27 15.63 -2.20
N ILE A 75 10.90 15.68 -3.47
CA ILE A 75 11.45 16.63 -4.43
C ILE A 75 10.33 17.58 -4.87
N GLN A 76 10.51 18.88 -4.60
CA GLN A 76 9.64 19.90 -5.14
C GLN A 76 10.22 20.38 -6.47
N ARG A 77 9.45 20.27 -7.54
CA ARG A 77 9.87 20.69 -8.87
C ARG A 77 9.79 22.21 -9.03
N SER A 78 10.56 22.75 -9.98
CA SER A 78 10.59 24.18 -10.28
C SER A 78 9.25 24.75 -10.77
N ASP A 79 8.34 23.91 -11.26
CA ASP A 79 6.99 24.31 -11.69
C ASP A 79 5.98 24.31 -10.53
N GLY A 80 6.42 24.09 -9.30
CA GLY A 80 5.57 24.06 -8.12
C GLY A 80 4.97 22.70 -7.81
N SER A 81 5.13 21.70 -8.69
CA SER A 81 4.64 20.34 -8.41
C SER A 81 5.60 19.60 -7.48
N ALA A 82 5.02 18.70 -6.66
CA ALA A 82 5.80 17.85 -5.79
C ALA A 82 5.86 16.44 -6.38
N LYS A 83 7.06 15.86 -6.41
CA LYS A 83 7.24 14.48 -6.84
C LYS A 83 7.64 13.65 -5.62
N GLY A 84 6.69 12.88 -5.10
CA GLY A 84 6.91 12.04 -3.94
C GLY A 84 6.10 10.76 -3.98
N ASP A 85 5.42 10.48 -5.11
CA ASP A 85 4.64 9.25 -5.21
C ASP A 85 5.53 8.06 -5.56
N TRP A 86 5.03 6.89 -5.19
CA TRP A 86 5.69 5.61 -5.39
C TRP A 86 4.97 4.74 -6.43
N ASP A 87 4.08 5.31 -7.26
CA ASP A 87 3.19 4.52 -8.11
C ASP A 87 3.95 3.53 -8.98
N VAL A 88 5.00 3.98 -9.66
CA VAL A 88 5.82 3.11 -10.51
C VAL A 88 6.58 2.09 -9.66
N GLY A 89 7.15 2.52 -8.54
CA GLY A 89 7.88 1.63 -7.64
C GLY A 89 6.99 0.54 -7.04
N ILE A 90 5.79 0.91 -6.64
CA ILE A 90 4.79 -0.04 -6.13
C ILE A 90 4.42 -1.05 -7.23
N ALA A 91 4.16 -0.57 -8.45
CA ALA A 91 3.80 -1.43 -9.57
C ALA A 91 4.89 -2.45 -9.88
N ILE A 92 6.15 -2.02 -9.89
CA ILE A 92 7.29 -2.91 -10.13
C ILE A 92 7.36 -3.99 -9.06
N ASP A 93 7.26 -3.60 -7.79
CA ASP A 93 7.38 -4.53 -6.67
C ASP A 93 6.20 -5.52 -6.62
N VAL A 94 4.98 -5.04 -6.91
CA VAL A 94 3.79 -5.91 -6.97
C VAL A 94 3.95 -6.98 -8.04
N LEU A 95 4.38 -6.59 -9.24
CA LEU A 95 4.59 -7.54 -10.33
C LEU A 95 5.69 -8.54 -10.01
N ASP A 96 6.75 -8.09 -9.34
CA ASP A 96 7.85 -8.96 -8.95
C ASP A 96 7.41 -10.03 -7.92
N LYS A 97 6.55 -9.66 -6.98
CA LYS A 97 6.10 -10.56 -5.90
C LYS A 97 4.89 -11.40 -6.28
N ALA A 98 4.06 -10.94 -7.23
CA ALA A 98 2.78 -11.59 -7.56
C ALA A 98 2.95 -13.05 -7.97
N LYS A 99 4.04 -13.39 -8.64
CA LYS A 99 4.32 -14.76 -9.08
C LYS A 99 4.58 -15.74 -7.93
N ASP A 100 4.92 -15.24 -6.75
CA ASP A 100 5.34 -16.06 -5.60
C ASP A 100 4.32 -16.09 -4.45
N VAL A 101 3.18 -15.42 -4.61
CA VAL A 101 2.18 -15.31 -3.53
C VAL A 101 0.78 -15.69 -4.04
N ASP A 102 -0.12 -15.94 -3.11
CA ASP A 102 -1.52 -16.26 -3.40
C ASP A 102 -2.41 -15.01 -3.33
N THR A 103 -2.02 -14.04 -2.53
CA THR A 103 -2.79 -12.82 -2.31
C THR A 103 -1.87 -11.61 -2.30
N VAL A 104 -2.25 -10.59 -3.06
CA VAL A 104 -1.64 -9.25 -3.03
C VAL A 104 -2.60 -8.31 -2.30
N VAL A 105 -2.11 -7.63 -1.27
CA VAL A 105 -2.89 -6.65 -0.51
C VAL A 105 -2.31 -5.27 -0.79
N LEU A 106 -3.12 -4.39 -1.37
CA LEU A 106 -2.75 -3.01 -1.66
C LEU A 106 -3.49 -2.06 -0.72
N LEU A 107 -2.74 -1.23 -0.02
CA LEU A 107 -3.30 -0.16 0.81
C LEU A 107 -3.16 1.16 0.05
N SER A 108 -4.20 1.54 -0.68
CA SER A 108 -4.26 2.78 -1.45
C SER A 108 -5.66 2.99 -2.01
N GLY A 109 -6.02 4.25 -2.25
CA GLY A 109 -7.25 4.61 -2.96
C GLY A 109 -7.00 5.13 -4.38
N ASP A 110 -5.75 5.08 -4.85
CA ASP A 110 -5.35 5.66 -6.13
C ASP A 110 -5.81 4.78 -7.30
N GLY A 111 -6.64 5.35 -8.17
CA GLY A 111 -7.17 4.66 -9.34
C GLY A 111 -6.12 4.28 -10.38
N ASP A 112 -4.94 4.89 -10.32
CA ASP A 112 -3.86 4.55 -11.25
C ASP A 112 -3.38 3.10 -11.10
N PHE A 113 -3.73 2.43 -10.00
CA PHE A 113 -3.40 1.03 -9.78
C PHE A 113 -4.42 0.04 -10.35
N ASP A 114 -5.50 0.50 -10.99
CA ASP A 114 -6.56 -0.38 -11.50
C ASP A 114 -6.04 -1.40 -12.53
N LEU A 115 -5.24 -0.96 -13.49
CA LEU A 115 -4.65 -1.84 -14.50
C LEU A 115 -3.66 -2.83 -13.88
N LEU A 116 -2.93 -2.40 -12.86
CA LEU A 116 -2.01 -3.27 -12.14
C LEU A 116 -2.74 -4.45 -11.49
N LEU A 117 -3.85 -4.15 -10.81
CA LEU A 117 -4.64 -5.21 -10.15
C LEU A 117 -5.23 -6.18 -11.15
N GLU A 118 -5.72 -5.68 -12.29
CA GLU A 118 -6.25 -6.54 -13.34
C GLU A 118 -5.18 -7.46 -13.92
N LYS A 119 -3.98 -6.93 -14.12
CA LYS A 119 -2.86 -7.72 -14.62
C LYS A 119 -2.48 -8.85 -13.66
N VAL A 120 -2.37 -8.57 -12.36
CA VAL A 120 -1.99 -9.62 -11.40
C VAL A 120 -3.08 -10.69 -11.26
N LYS A 121 -4.35 -10.31 -11.32
CA LYS A 121 -5.45 -11.28 -11.31
C LYS A 121 -5.43 -12.17 -12.53
N ASN A 122 -5.26 -11.60 -13.71
CA ASN A 122 -5.37 -12.31 -14.97
C ASN A 122 -4.11 -13.13 -15.32
N ASP A 123 -2.92 -12.54 -15.11
CA ASP A 123 -1.67 -13.16 -15.53
C ASP A 123 -1.08 -14.11 -14.49
N TYR A 124 -1.34 -13.86 -13.20
CA TYR A 124 -0.75 -14.64 -12.11
C TYR A 124 -1.78 -15.43 -11.29
N ALA A 125 -3.05 -15.27 -11.58
CA ALA A 125 -4.15 -15.91 -10.83
C ALA A 125 -4.10 -15.61 -9.32
N VAL A 126 -3.73 -14.39 -8.97
CA VAL A 126 -3.57 -13.92 -7.59
C VAL A 126 -4.82 -13.18 -7.15
N SER A 127 -5.25 -13.36 -5.91
CA SER A 127 -6.31 -12.55 -5.33
C SER A 127 -5.77 -11.16 -5.02
N ALA A 128 -6.42 -10.11 -5.50
CA ALA A 128 -6.04 -8.72 -5.26
C ALA A 128 -7.02 -8.09 -4.28
N GLU A 129 -6.56 -7.81 -3.06
CA GLU A 129 -7.36 -7.16 -2.03
C GLU A 129 -6.91 -5.73 -1.84
N VAL A 130 -7.88 -4.82 -1.73
CA VAL A 130 -7.61 -3.39 -1.55
C VAL A 130 -8.19 -2.92 -0.22
N TYR A 131 -7.41 -2.19 0.54
CA TYR A 131 -7.82 -1.46 1.73
C TYR A 131 -7.71 0.03 1.46
N GLY A 132 -8.79 0.76 1.63
CA GLY A 132 -8.83 2.20 1.41
C GLY A 132 -10.02 2.84 2.09
N VAL A 133 -10.10 4.17 2.02
CA VAL A 133 -11.26 4.93 2.52
C VAL A 133 -12.30 4.97 1.40
N PRO A 134 -13.52 4.42 1.61
CA PRO A 134 -14.50 4.30 0.52
C PRO A 134 -14.79 5.60 -0.22
N ALA A 135 -14.97 6.70 0.50
CA ALA A 135 -15.30 8.00 -0.10
C ALA A 135 -14.12 8.60 -0.91
N LEU A 136 -12.89 8.12 -0.68
CA LEU A 136 -11.66 8.65 -1.28
C LEU A 136 -10.92 7.60 -2.11
N THR A 137 -11.58 6.48 -2.42
CA THR A 137 -11.03 5.44 -3.30
C THR A 137 -11.70 5.53 -4.66
N ALA A 138 -10.90 5.52 -5.72
CA ALA A 138 -11.40 5.56 -7.08
C ALA A 138 -12.28 4.33 -7.37
N SER A 139 -13.42 4.53 -7.99
CA SER A 139 -14.35 3.43 -8.31
C SER A 139 -13.71 2.39 -9.23
N SER A 140 -12.84 2.80 -10.15
CA SER A 140 -12.11 1.88 -11.02
C SER A 140 -11.22 0.92 -10.23
N LEU A 141 -10.64 1.39 -9.12
CA LEU A 141 -9.81 0.55 -8.27
C LEU A 141 -10.65 -0.46 -7.49
N ILE A 142 -11.80 -0.02 -6.97
CA ILE A 142 -12.74 -0.92 -6.28
C ILE A 142 -13.20 -2.02 -7.22
N ASP A 143 -13.53 -1.67 -8.46
CA ASP A 143 -13.99 -2.62 -9.47
C ASP A 143 -12.89 -3.60 -9.88
N ALA A 144 -11.64 -3.16 -9.92
CA ALA A 144 -10.50 -4.01 -10.28
C ALA A 144 -10.08 -4.97 -9.17
N ALA A 145 -10.43 -4.69 -7.92
CA ALA A 145 -10.06 -5.52 -6.78
C ALA A 145 -10.89 -6.81 -6.73
N SER A 146 -10.28 -7.91 -6.30
CA SER A 146 -11.02 -9.15 -6.00
C SER A 146 -11.91 -8.93 -4.76
N ILE A 147 -11.36 -8.28 -3.74
CA ILE A 147 -12.07 -7.93 -2.51
C ILE A 147 -11.64 -6.50 -2.12
N TYR A 148 -12.62 -5.68 -1.79
CA TYR A 148 -12.39 -4.33 -1.28
C TYR A 148 -12.83 -4.24 0.18
N HIS A 149 -11.96 -3.67 1.02
CA HIS A 149 -12.22 -3.50 2.46
C HIS A 149 -12.36 -2.04 2.88
#